data_8e2192511959a45182dc9bd73c3bb524
#
_entry.id   8e2192511959a45182dc9bd73c3bb524
#
_cell.length_a   1.000
_cell.length_b   1.000
_cell.length_c   1.000
_cell.angle_alpha   90.00
_cell.angle_beta   90.00
_cell.angle_gamma   90.00
#
_symmetry.space_group_name_H-M   'P 1'
#
loop_
_entity.id
_entity.type
_entity.pdbx_description
1 polymer ?
#
loop_
_entity_poly.entity_id
_entity_poly.type
_entity_poly.pdbx_seq_one_letter_code
_entity_poly.pdbx_strand_id
1 'polypeptide(L)'
;GALLFLQTIIDKMKPKKDGGSKVAIVFNGSPLSNGDCGSGESEIRRDILEKDLLEAIVMLPDQLFYNTGIFTYIWILSNNKDEKRKNKVQLIDARKEWEKEPKSFGNKRKRMEQVHRDNIYAMYQEFDSCENCKVFDTKDFAYHKVAVTFWQTDENEKKAYQTTEFTKAFTPASFKAIQEYYREPLVFKVKGE
;
A
#
# COMPACT_ATOMS: atom_id res chain seq x y z
N GLY A 1 -16.93 -1.96 4.68
CA GLY A 1 -15.97 -1.72 3.60
C GLY A 1 -15.11 -2.94 3.30
N ALA A 2 -14.32 -2.86 2.20
CA ALA A 2 -13.51 -4.00 1.74
C ALA A 2 -12.53 -4.54 2.79
N LEU A 3 -11.89 -3.65 3.56
CA LEU A 3 -10.96 -4.04 4.62
C LEU A 3 -11.65 -4.73 5.81
N LEU A 4 -12.89 -4.39 6.12
CA LEU A 4 -13.66 -5.12 7.15
C LEU A 4 -13.95 -6.56 6.71
N PHE A 5 -14.23 -6.75 5.42
CA PHE A 5 -14.37 -8.10 4.86
C PHE A 5 -13.07 -8.89 4.98
N LEU A 6 -11.92 -8.24 4.72
CA LEU A 6 -10.61 -8.87 4.92
C LEU A 6 -10.36 -9.26 6.38
N GLN A 7 -10.73 -8.41 7.35
CA GLN A 7 -10.65 -8.77 8.78
C GLN A 7 -11.47 -10.02 9.11
N THR A 8 -12.69 -10.13 8.57
CA THR A 8 -13.51 -11.33 8.73
C THR A 8 -12.83 -12.59 8.23
N ILE A 9 -12.09 -12.49 7.10
CA ILE A 9 -11.30 -13.60 6.56
C ILE A 9 -10.13 -13.93 7.50
N ILE A 10 -9.41 -12.90 7.97
CA ILE A 10 -8.29 -13.09 8.90
C ILE A 10 -8.74 -13.80 10.19
N ASP A 11 -9.89 -13.43 10.73
CA ASP A 11 -10.46 -14.06 11.93
C ASP A 11 -10.79 -15.56 11.74
N LYS A 12 -10.94 -16.01 10.49
CA LYS A 12 -11.20 -17.41 10.14
C LYS A 12 -9.93 -18.21 9.81
N MET A 13 -8.76 -17.57 9.81
CA MET A 13 -7.51 -18.26 9.56
C MET A 13 -7.22 -19.27 10.68
N LYS A 14 -6.76 -20.46 10.32
CA LYS A 14 -6.30 -21.44 11.31
C LYS A 14 -5.12 -20.90 12.11
N PRO A 15 -5.05 -21.18 13.40
CA PRO A 15 -3.88 -20.82 14.20
C PRO A 15 -2.59 -21.39 13.63
N LYS A 16 -1.47 -20.68 13.81
CA LYS A 16 -0.16 -21.08 13.32
C LYS A 16 0.26 -22.48 13.81
N LYS A 17 -0.08 -22.83 15.08
CA LYS A 17 0.16 -24.15 15.66
C LYS A 17 -0.53 -25.29 14.89
N ASP A 18 -1.60 -25.00 14.17
CA ASP A 18 -2.40 -25.95 13.37
C ASP A 18 -2.04 -25.83 11.88
N GLY A 19 -0.83 -25.34 11.55
CA GLY A 19 -0.32 -25.19 10.19
C GLY A 19 -0.56 -23.81 9.57
N GLY A 20 -1.38 -22.96 10.20
CA GLY A 20 -1.72 -21.64 9.68
C GLY A 20 -2.64 -21.68 8.45
N SER A 21 -2.76 -20.52 7.81
CA SER A 21 -3.55 -20.34 6.59
C SER A 21 -2.86 -19.38 5.62
N LYS A 22 -3.09 -19.61 4.34
CA LYS A 22 -2.77 -18.66 3.26
C LYS A 22 -4.08 -18.27 2.57
N VAL A 23 -4.23 -16.97 2.31
CA VAL A 23 -5.43 -16.37 1.71
C VAL A 23 -5.01 -15.55 0.51
N ALA A 24 -5.78 -15.64 -0.57
CA ALA A 24 -5.68 -14.73 -1.69
C ALA A 24 -7.05 -14.09 -1.95
N ILE A 25 -7.09 -12.77 -2.05
CA ILE A 25 -8.32 -12.02 -2.29
C ILE A 25 -8.09 -10.92 -3.32
N VAL A 26 -9.07 -10.72 -4.21
CA VAL A 26 -9.02 -9.66 -5.22
C VAL A 26 -9.74 -8.42 -4.72
N PHE A 27 -9.06 -7.28 -4.78
CA PHE A 27 -9.60 -5.97 -4.45
C PHE A 27 -9.43 -4.98 -5.60
N ASN A 28 -10.21 -3.90 -5.55
CA ASN A 28 -9.89 -2.67 -6.27
C ASN A 28 -8.77 -1.89 -5.56
N GLY A 29 -8.40 -0.70 -6.07
CA GLY A 29 -7.33 0.11 -5.49
C GLY A 29 -7.65 0.75 -4.13
N SER A 30 -8.94 0.87 -3.77
CA SER A 30 -9.35 1.59 -2.54
C SER A 30 -8.71 1.07 -1.26
N PRO A 31 -8.61 -0.24 -1.00
CA PRO A 31 -7.94 -0.76 0.20
C PRO A 31 -6.48 -0.37 0.34
N LEU A 32 -5.80 0.00 -0.75
CA LEU A 32 -4.40 0.42 -0.71
C LEU A 32 -4.20 1.84 -0.18
N SER A 33 -5.13 2.75 -0.50
CA SER A 33 -4.91 4.19 -0.32
C SER A 33 -6.00 4.92 0.45
N ASN A 34 -7.22 4.37 0.58
CA ASN A 34 -8.29 5.04 1.29
C ASN A 34 -8.02 5.08 2.80
N GLY A 35 -8.54 6.14 3.42
CA GLY A 35 -8.39 6.39 4.85
C GLY A 35 -7.11 7.17 5.18
N ASP A 36 -7.30 8.27 5.89
CA ASP A 36 -6.20 9.10 6.41
C ASP A 36 -5.54 8.42 7.62
N CYS A 37 -4.37 8.89 8.02
CA CYS A 37 -3.65 8.43 9.20
C CYS A 37 -4.56 8.45 10.44
N GLY A 38 -4.65 7.33 11.15
CA GLY A 38 -5.54 7.14 12.29
C GLY A 38 -7.00 6.87 11.96
N SER A 39 -7.37 6.77 10.66
CA SER A 39 -8.70 6.28 10.27
C SER A 39 -8.82 4.76 10.42
N GLY A 40 -10.04 4.25 10.47
CA GLY A 40 -10.28 2.81 10.60
C GLY A 40 -9.61 1.98 9.51
N GLU A 41 -9.59 2.46 8.26
CA GLU A 41 -8.93 1.77 7.15
C GLU A 41 -7.41 1.79 7.28
N SER A 42 -6.84 2.91 7.71
CA SER A 42 -5.40 3.02 8.01
C SER A 42 -4.99 2.08 9.14
N GLU A 43 -5.79 2.02 10.21
CA GLU A 43 -5.52 1.16 11.36
C GLU A 43 -5.62 -0.33 11.01
N ILE A 44 -6.55 -0.73 10.13
CA ILE A 44 -6.62 -2.11 9.65
C ILE A 44 -5.37 -2.47 8.84
N ARG A 45 -4.88 -1.58 7.96
CA ARG A 45 -3.64 -1.82 7.24
C ARG A 45 -2.44 -1.92 8.17
N ARG A 46 -2.38 -1.07 9.20
CA ARG A 46 -1.34 -1.13 10.23
C ARG A 46 -1.35 -2.48 10.94
N ASP A 47 -2.51 -2.92 11.42
CA ASP A 47 -2.67 -4.21 12.12
C ASP A 47 -2.20 -5.40 11.25
N ILE A 48 -2.55 -5.40 9.97
CA ILE A 48 -2.14 -6.44 9.02
C ILE A 48 -0.61 -6.47 8.83
N LEU A 49 0.03 -5.30 8.78
CA LEU A 49 1.48 -5.16 8.61
C LEU A 49 2.24 -5.49 9.91
N GLU A 50 1.76 -4.99 11.06
CA GLU A 50 2.37 -5.26 12.37
C GLU A 50 2.28 -6.73 12.76
N LYS A 51 1.18 -7.40 12.42
CA LYS A 51 1.01 -8.86 12.60
C LYS A 51 1.74 -9.68 11.54
N ASP A 52 2.44 -9.02 10.62
CA ASP A 52 3.19 -9.66 9.53
C ASP A 52 2.33 -10.64 8.68
N LEU A 53 1.07 -10.26 8.41
CA LEU A 53 0.15 -11.11 7.66
C LEU A 53 0.25 -10.92 6.15
N LEU A 54 0.53 -9.69 5.68
CA LEU A 54 0.60 -9.38 4.25
C LEU A 54 1.89 -9.93 3.64
N GLU A 55 1.76 -10.87 2.70
CA GLU A 55 2.89 -11.52 2.04
C GLU A 55 3.23 -10.88 0.70
N ALA A 56 2.20 -10.59 -0.12
CA ALA A 56 2.38 -9.96 -1.40
C ALA A 56 1.13 -9.21 -1.87
N ILE A 57 1.34 -8.24 -2.77
CA ILE A 57 0.28 -7.58 -3.55
C ILE A 57 0.66 -7.68 -5.02
N VAL A 58 -0.23 -8.22 -5.85
CA VAL A 58 -0.08 -8.32 -7.30
C VAL A 58 -1.04 -7.34 -7.96
N MET A 59 -0.52 -6.37 -8.70
CA MET A 59 -1.32 -5.46 -9.52
C MET A 59 -1.62 -6.13 -10.86
N LEU A 60 -2.90 -6.42 -11.10
CA LEU A 60 -3.38 -7.05 -12.33
C LEU A 60 -3.64 -6.04 -13.44
N PRO A 61 -3.70 -6.46 -14.71
CA PRO A 61 -4.13 -5.62 -15.82
C PRO A 61 -5.54 -5.03 -15.59
N ASP A 62 -5.77 -3.83 -16.12
CA ASP A 62 -7.12 -3.29 -16.26
C ASP A 62 -7.92 -4.10 -17.30
N GLN A 63 -9.23 -3.90 -17.34
CA GLN A 63 -10.14 -4.55 -18.31
C GLN A 63 -10.08 -6.10 -18.29
N LEU A 64 -9.67 -6.70 -17.17
CA LEU A 64 -9.60 -8.14 -17.00
C LEU A 64 -10.95 -8.76 -16.60
N PHE A 65 -11.83 -8.00 -15.99
CA PHE A 65 -13.13 -8.42 -15.48
C PHE A 65 -14.30 -7.87 -16.32
N TYR A 66 -15.45 -8.57 -16.31
CA TYR A 66 -16.58 -8.30 -17.21
C TYR A 66 -17.19 -6.90 -17.05
N ASN A 67 -17.38 -6.46 -15.82
CA ASN A 67 -18.16 -5.24 -15.51
C ASN A 67 -17.31 -4.08 -14.99
N THR A 68 -15.99 -4.15 -15.13
CA THR A 68 -15.11 -3.08 -14.67
C THR A 68 -13.88 -2.94 -15.56
N GLY A 69 -13.51 -1.69 -15.84
CA GLY A 69 -12.29 -1.35 -16.57
C GLY A 69 -11.11 -0.95 -15.69
N ILE A 70 -11.26 -1.04 -14.33
CA ILE A 70 -10.24 -0.58 -13.40
C ILE A 70 -9.14 -1.63 -13.18
N PHE A 71 -8.00 -1.19 -12.68
CA PHE A 71 -6.98 -2.09 -12.13
C PHE A 71 -7.49 -2.77 -10.87
N THR A 72 -7.13 -4.03 -10.72
CA THR A 72 -7.43 -4.84 -9.54
C THR A 72 -6.15 -5.40 -8.95
N TYR A 73 -6.22 -5.82 -7.68
CA TYR A 73 -5.06 -6.21 -6.91
C TYR A 73 -5.36 -7.52 -6.18
N ILE A 74 -4.48 -8.50 -6.33
CA ILE A 74 -4.53 -9.71 -5.49
C ILE A 74 -3.72 -9.41 -4.23
N TRP A 75 -4.36 -9.48 -3.07
CA TRP A 75 -3.69 -9.47 -1.79
C TRP A 75 -3.47 -10.90 -1.33
N ILE A 76 -2.22 -11.25 -1.06
CA ILE A 76 -1.83 -12.56 -0.56
C ILE A 76 -1.43 -12.38 0.90
N LEU A 77 -2.15 -13.07 1.79
CA LEU A 77 -1.90 -13.04 3.23
C LEU A 77 -1.53 -14.43 3.72
N SER A 78 -0.65 -14.49 4.70
CA SER A 78 -0.29 -15.72 5.41
C SER A 78 0.01 -15.40 6.86
N ASN A 79 -0.52 -16.19 7.79
CA ASN A 79 -0.11 -16.13 9.19
C ASN A 79 0.99 -17.14 9.52
N ASN A 80 1.52 -17.83 8.50
CA ASN A 80 2.64 -18.75 8.62
C ASN A 80 3.58 -18.58 7.42
N LYS A 81 4.19 -17.39 7.30
CA LYS A 81 5.13 -17.06 6.22
C LYS A 81 6.42 -17.88 6.32
N ASP A 82 7.00 -18.18 5.16
CA ASP A 82 8.37 -18.70 5.08
C ASP A 82 9.37 -17.71 5.68
N GLU A 83 10.47 -18.21 6.22
CA GLU A 83 11.50 -17.39 6.90
C GLU A 83 11.99 -16.23 6.03
N LYS A 84 12.22 -16.46 4.73
CA LYS A 84 12.67 -15.43 3.79
C LYS A 84 11.66 -14.29 3.58
N ARG A 85 10.37 -14.53 3.90
CA ARG A 85 9.25 -13.59 3.71
C ARG A 85 8.82 -12.88 4.99
N LYS A 86 9.36 -13.26 6.15
CA LYS A 86 9.03 -12.64 7.42
C LYS A 86 9.39 -11.16 7.45
N ASN A 87 8.48 -10.34 7.97
CA ASN A 87 8.59 -8.89 8.05
C ASN A 87 8.83 -8.21 6.69
N LYS A 88 8.42 -8.85 5.60
CA LYS A 88 8.56 -8.33 4.24
C LYS A 88 7.26 -8.44 3.46
N VAL A 89 7.08 -7.52 2.52
CA VAL A 89 5.97 -7.49 1.56
C VAL A 89 6.54 -7.39 0.16
N GLN A 90 6.07 -8.25 -0.73
CA GLN A 90 6.41 -8.24 -2.13
C GLN A 90 5.33 -7.50 -2.93
N LEU A 91 5.72 -6.53 -3.75
CA LEU A 91 4.85 -5.86 -4.71
C LEU A 91 5.19 -6.31 -6.12
N ILE A 92 4.21 -6.84 -6.85
CA ILE A 92 4.38 -7.37 -8.22
C ILE A 92 3.52 -6.55 -9.16
N ASP A 93 4.14 -5.97 -10.19
CA ASP A 93 3.45 -5.27 -11.28
C ASP A 93 3.19 -6.22 -12.45
N ALA A 94 2.00 -6.81 -12.48
CA ALA A 94 1.58 -7.69 -13.55
C ALA A 94 0.70 -7.00 -14.61
N ARG A 95 0.74 -5.66 -14.69
CA ARG A 95 -0.09 -4.90 -15.65
C ARG A 95 0.17 -5.24 -17.11
N LYS A 96 1.34 -5.80 -17.43
CA LYS A 96 1.73 -6.20 -18.78
C LYS A 96 1.43 -7.68 -19.06
N GLU A 97 1.02 -8.46 -18.07
CA GLU A 97 0.78 -9.90 -18.17
C GLU A 97 -0.63 -10.19 -18.70
N TRP A 98 -0.84 -9.96 -19.99
CA TRP A 98 -2.13 -10.19 -20.64
C TRP A 98 -2.03 -10.34 -22.15
N GLU A 99 -3.08 -10.92 -22.73
CA GLU A 99 -3.36 -10.90 -24.16
C GLU A 99 -4.72 -10.27 -24.44
N LYS A 100 -4.89 -9.77 -25.68
CA LYS A 100 -6.15 -9.22 -26.12
C LYS A 100 -7.23 -10.31 -26.18
N GLU A 101 -8.39 -10.05 -25.59
CA GLU A 101 -9.55 -10.91 -25.73
C GLU A 101 -10.00 -10.92 -27.20
N PRO A 102 -10.17 -12.09 -27.85
CA PRO A 102 -10.59 -12.18 -29.26
C PRO A 102 -11.94 -11.49 -29.51
N LYS A 103 -12.83 -11.52 -28.53
CA LYS A 103 -14.14 -10.87 -28.56
C LYS A 103 -14.37 -10.19 -27.22
N SER A 104 -14.68 -8.90 -27.26
CA SER A 104 -14.93 -8.15 -26.01
C SER A 104 -16.24 -8.61 -25.35
N PHE A 105 -16.20 -8.71 -24.01
CA PHE A 105 -17.35 -9.01 -23.18
C PHE A 105 -17.59 -7.84 -22.22
N GLY A 106 -18.35 -6.84 -22.67
CA GLY A 106 -18.51 -5.61 -21.94
C GLY A 106 -17.18 -4.87 -21.76
N ASN A 107 -16.79 -4.61 -20.50
CA ASN A 107 -15.52 -3.96 -20.17
C ASN A 107 -14.31 -4.91 -20.23
N LYS A 108 -14.53 -6.22 -20.29
CA LYS A 108 -13.46 -7.19 -20.42
C LYS A 108 -12.91 -7.19 -21.84
N ARG A 109 -11.67 -6.77 -21.99
CA ARG A 109 -10.93 -6.75 -23.28
C ARG A 109 -9.60 -7.47 -23.20
N LYS A 110 -9.20 -7.92 -22.01
CA LYS A 110 -7.94 -8.60 -21.73
C LYS A 110 -8.20 -9.94 -21.07
N ARG A 111 -7.30 -10.88 -21.31
CA ARG A 111 -7.30 -12.20 -20.67
C ARG A 111 -5.89 -12.55 -20.24
N MET A 112 -5.80 -13.43 -19.27
CA MET A 112 -4.54 -14.01 -18.81
C MET A 112 -4.49 -15.49 -19.22
N GLU A 113 -3.56 -15.81 -20.10
CA GLU A 113 -3.23 -17.18 -20.46
C GLU A 113 -2.35 -17.83 -19.39
N GLN A 114 -2.07 -19.13 -19.54
CA GLN A 114 -1.25 -19.87 -18.58
C GLN A 114 0.13 -19.24 -18.43
N VAL A 115 0.77 -18.86 -19.53
CA VAL A 115 2.11 -18.22 -19.52
C VAL A 115 2.17 -16.98 -18.64
N HIS A 116 1.13 -16.13 -18.67
CA HIS A 116 1.08 -14.91 -17.83
C HIS A 116 0.95 -15.26 -16.35
N ARG A 117 0.16 -16.28 -16.03
CA ARG A 117 0.03 -16.77 -14.65
C ARG A 117 1.34 -17.38 -14.15
N ASP A 118 2.03 -18.12 -15.01
CA ASP A 118 3.32 -18.74 -14.70
C ASP A 118 4.40 -17.67 -14.48
N ASN A 119 4.42 -16.59 -15.27
CA ASN A 119 5.32 -15.45 -15.09
C ASN A 119 5.08 -14.77 -13.72
N ILE A 120 3.82 -14.51 -13.35
CA ILE A 120 3.47 -13.94 -12.05
C ILE A 120 3.88 -14.88 -10.92
N TYR A 121 3.63 -16.17 -11.10
CA TYR A 121 4.00 -17.18 -10.11
C TYR A 121 5.52 -17.28 -9.95
N ALA A 122 6.28 -17.23 -11.04
CA ALA A 122 7.74 -17.21 -11.00
C ALA A 122 8.26 -16.00 -10.21
N MET A 123 7.78 -14.77 -10.53
CA MET A 123 8.14 -13.56 -9.78
C MET A 123 7.80 -13.70 -8.28
N TYR A 124 6.64 -14.26 -7.97
CA TYR A 124 6.24 -14.50 -6.59
C TYR A 124 7.18 -15.49 -5.87
N GLN A 125 7.58 -16.58 -6.54
CA GLN A 125 8.46 -17.63 -5.96
C GLN A 125 9.90 -17.16 -5.77
N GLU A 126 10.45 -16.45 -6.74
CA GLU A 126 11.82 -15.93 -6.69
C GLU A 126 12.01 -15.00 -5.49
N PHE A 127 10.99 -14.21 -5.19
CA PHE A 127 11.00 -13.27 -4.06
C PHE A 127 12.19 -12.32 -4.10
N ASP A 128 12.47 -11.77 -5.29
CA ASP A 128 13.57 -10.85 -5.53
C ASP A 128 13.04 -9.52 -6.10
N SER A 129 13.86 -8.47 -5.99
CA SER A 129 13.54 -7.19 -6.61
C SER A 129 14.03 -7.20 -8.06
N CYS A 130 13.10 -6.97 -8.99
CA CYS A 130 13.37 -6.87 -10.42
C CYS A 130 12.66 -5.63 -11.01
N GLU A 131 12.61 -5.51 -12.33
CA GLU A 131 11.92 -4.39 -12.99
C GLU A 131 10.44 -4.29 -12.57
N ASN A 132 9.76 -5.44 -12.53
CA ASN A 132 8.32 -5.55 -12.24
C ASN A 132 8.02 -6.05 -10.82
N CYS A 133 9.02 -6.17 -9.97
CA CYS A 133 8.89 -6.73 -8.63
C CYS A 133 9.76 -5.97 -7.62
N LYS A 134 9.21 -5.63 -6.47
CA LYS A 134 9.91 -4.99 -5.36
C LYS A 134 9.58 -5.68 -4.05
N VAL A 135 10.59 -5.86 -3.22
CA VAL A 135 10.47 -6.38 -1.86
C VAL A 135 10.80 -5.27 -0.87
N PHE A 136 9.89 -5.01 0.06
CA PHE A 136 10.01 -3.99 1.09
C PHE A 136 9.94 -4.63 2.47
N ASP A 137 10.60 -4.04 3.44
CA ASP A 137 10.34 -4.35 4.85
C ASP A 137 8.96 -3.80 5.25
N THR A 138 8.24 -4.50 6.13
CA THR A 138 6.91 -4.04 6.60
C THR A 138 6.97 -2.66 7.25
N LYS A 139 8.07 -2.31 7.91
CA LYS A 139 8.32 -0.99 8.50
C LYS A 139 8.41 0.15 7.50
N ASP A 140 8.74 -0.13 6.22
CA ASP A 140 8.85 0.89 5.17
C ASP A 140 7.49 1.48 4.78
N PHE A 141 6.41 0.82 5.16
CA PHE A 141 5.03 1.32 4.98
C PHE A 141 4.54 2.17 6.15
N ALA A 142 5.32 2.25 7.24
CA ALA A 142 4.98 3.10 8.37
C ALA A 142 5.29 4.57 8.06
N TYR A 143 4.38 5.46 8.43
CA TYR A 143 4.57 6.90 8.27
C TYR A 143 3.92 7.68 9.41
N HIS A 144 4.45 8.85 9.68
CA HIS A 144 3.84 9.81 10.58
C HIS A 144 3.25 10.98 9.79
N LYS A 145 2.00 11.31 10.06
CA LYS A 145 1.40 12.54 9.53
C LYS A 145 1.78 13.67 10.47
N VAL A 146 2.54 14.63 9.95
CA VAL A 146 2.96 15.82 10.70
C VAL A 146 2.29 17.07 10.13
N ALA A 147 1.84 17.97 11.00
CA ALA A 147 1.41 19.29 10.60
C ALA A 147 2.61 20.25 10.74
N VAL A 148 2.95 20.92 9.65
CA VAL A 148 4.01 21.92 9.66
C VAL A 148 3.35 23.30 9.74
N THR A 149 3.64 24.05 10.80
CA THR A 149 3.12 25.40 11.02
C THR A 149 4.23 26.40 10.76
N PHE A 150 3.98 27.33 9.85
CA PHE A 150 4.88 28.43 9.55
C PHE A 150 4.47 29.69 10.33
N TRP A 151 5.45 30.40 10.84
CA TRP A 151 5.25 31.71 11.43
C TRP A 151 5.26 32.77 10.33
N GLN A 152 4.25 33.63 10.30
CA GLN A 152 4.32 34.90 9.59
C GLN A 152 4.34 36.02 10.61
N THR A 153 5.22 36.97 10.41
CA THR A 153 5.23 38.22 11.17
C THR A 153 4.32 39.21 10.45
N ASP A 154 3.37 39.81 11.16
CA ASP A 154 2.58 40.91 10.65
C ASP A 154 3.40 42.23 10.66
N GLU A 155 2.82 43.30 10.11
CA GLU A 155 3.46 44.61 10.05
C GLU A 155 3.81 45.20 11.44
N ASN A 156 3.29 44.62 12.52
CA ASN A 156 3.54 45.04 13.91
C ASN A 156 4.48 44.07 14.64
N GLU A 157 5.24 43.24 13.92
CA GLU A 157 6.13 42.21 14.47
C GLU A 157 5.41 41.13 15.34
N LYS A 158 4.09 41.08 15.32
CA LYS A 158 3.34 40.02 16.00
C LYS A 158 3.35 38.75 15.17
N LYS A 159 3.80 37.68 15.80
CA LYS A 159 3.81 36.34 15.18
C LYS A 159 2.40 35.83 15.01
N ALA A 160 1.95 35.64 13.79
CA ALA A 160 0.70 34.97 13.46
C ALA A 160 0.96 33.54 12.97
N TYR A 161 0.15 32.59 13.42
CA TYR A 161 0.24 31.21 12.94
C TYR A 161 -0.50 31.06 11.62
N GLN A 162 0.18 30.51 10.62
CA GLN A 162 -0.49 30.00 9.44
C GLN A 162 -0.29 28.49 9.38
N THR A 163 -1.38 27.74 9.50
CA THR A 163 -1.34 26.29 9.37
C THR A 163 -1.48 25.93 7.91
N THR A 164 -0.46 25.31 7.34
CA THR A 164 -0.53 24.75 6.00
C THR A 164 -0.50 23.22 6.12
N GLU A 165 -1.54 22.56 5.64
CA GLU A 165 -1.55 21.10 5.55
C GLU A 165 -0.79 20.68 4.28
N PHE A 166 0.32 19.97 4.45
CA PHE A 166 1.03 19.35 3.35
C PHE A 166 0.50 17.91 3.16
N THR A 167 -0.05 17.65 1.99
CA THR A 167 -0.58 16.34 1.62
C THR A 167 0.46 15.41 0.99
N LYS A 168 1.69 15.88 0.78
CA LYS A 168 2.79 15.09 0.21
C LYS A 168 3.75 14.64 1.30
N ALA A 169 4.26 13.42 1.14
CA ALA A 169 5.33 12.92 2.01
C ALA A 169 6.54 13.84 1.94
N PHE A 170 7.06 14.22 3.10
CA PHE A 170 8.32 14.96 3.17
C PHE A 170 9.48 13.99 2.94
N THR A 171 10.26 14.27 1.90
CA THR A 171 11.57 13.63 1.76
C THR A 171 12.60 14.40 2.61
N PRO A 172 13.72 13.78 3.03
CA PRO A 172 14.79 14.47 3.71
C PRO A 172 15.31 15.71 2.96
N ALA A 173 15.31 15.66 1.63
CA ALA A 173 15.70 16.77 0.76
C ALA A 173 14.68 17.94 0.82
N SER A 174 13.38 17.61 0.79
CA SER A 174 12.31 18.62 0.92
C SER A 174 12.35 19.32 2.29
N PHE A 175 12.62 18.55 3.33
CA PHE A 175 12.77 19.06 4.68
C PHE A 175 13.93 20.03 4.80
N LYS A 176 15.10 19.66 4.26
CA LYS A 176 16.30 20.51 4.24
C LYS A 176 16.06 21.79 3.46
N ALA A 177 15.42 21.73 2.30
CA ALA A 177 15.10 22.91 1.49
C ALA A 177 14.16 23.88 2.21
N ILE A 178 13.16 23.37 2.94
CA ILE A 178 12.26 24.20 3.77
C ILE A 178 13.03 24.86 4.92
N GLN A 179 13.89 24.12 5.61
CA GLN A 179 14.74 24.64 6.68
C GLN A 179 15.67 25.74 6.20
N GLU A 180 16.31 25.57 5.03
CA GLU A 180 17.19 26.56 4.42
C GLU A 180 16.44 27.82 4.00
N TYR A 181 15.21 27.67 3.47
CA TYR A 181 14.38 28.81 3.03
C TYR A 181 13.95 29.69 4.19
N TYR A 182 13.49 29.12 5.29
CA TYR A 182 12.91 29.88 6.41
C TYR A 182 13.94 30.30 7.47
N ARG A 183 15.15 29.78 7.46
CA ARG A 183 16.26 30.09 8.40
C ARG A 183 15.89 30.03 9.90
N GLU A 184 14.71 29.53 10.24
CA GLU A 184 14.18 29.39 11.60
C GLU A 184 13.89 27.95 11.95
N PRO A 185 13.95 27.53 13.21
CA PRO A 185 13.62 26.15 13.60
C PRO A 185 12.15 25.87 13.28
N LEU A 186 11.91 24.78 12.54
CA LEU A 186 10.57 24.29 12.26
C LEU A 186 10.00 23.61 13.50
N VAL A 187 8.78 23.97 13.87
CA VAL A 187 8.06 23.34 14.98
C VAL A 187 7.11 22.30 14.41
N PHE A 188 7.28 21.06 14.79
CA PHE A 188 6.42 19.95 14.39
C PHE A 188 5.42 19.66 15.48
N LYS A 189 4.15 19.52 15.10
CA LYS A 189 3.13 18.95 15.94
C LYS A 189 2.79 17.55 15.42
N VAL A 190 3.21 16.51 16.13
CA VAL A 190 2.82 15.14 15.83
C VAL A 190 1.36 14.96 16.25
N LYS A 191 0.50 14.58 15.30
CA LYS A 191 -0.89 14.29 15.58
C LYS A 191 -0.97 12.81 15.93
N GLY A 192 -1.20 12.50 17.20
CA GLY A 192 -1.44 11.13 17.66
C GLY A 192 -0.56 10.71 18.84
N GLU A 193 -0.74 11.32 19.95
CA GLU A 193 -0.67 10.74 21.29
C GLU A 193 -1.99 11.02 21.98
#